data_3532c789b55c2a3100d1cc3fc8f9f26f
#
_entry.id   3532c789b55c2a3100d1cc3fc8f9f26f
#
_cell.length_a   1.000
_cell.length_b   1.000
_cell.length_c   1.000
_cell.angle_alpha   90.00
_cell.angle_beta   90.00
_cell.angle_gamma   90.00
#
_symmetry.space_group_name_H-M   'P 1'
#
loop_
_entity.id
_entity.type
_entity.pdbx_description
1 polymer ?
#
loop_
_entity_poly.entity_id
_entity_poly.type
_entity_poly.pdbx_seq_one_letter_code
_entity_poly.pdbx_strand_id
1 'polypeptide(L)'
;MLDQLDAQSPDALLALIKMHAQDPREDKIDLGVGVYRTNDGATPVFRAIKAAEQKLVDTQDSKSYLGPEGDTGFVDALKPYIFGKDAAMGGRLEGMQTPGGTGAVRLAVALSKAAGVQRVYLGTPSWPNHAQILEDVGVETGTFRHAAPDGTADIDALLDVIANARASDAVLLHGCCHNPTGVDYTPEQWDRIADALADSGVLPILDVAYHGLGLGLEEDVAGVRKVLAKVPEALVAYSCDKNFGLYRDRVGAFYMIAKSADDLPAITSNANALARANWSMPPDHGGAAVRTVLRDDALTATWLDELAEMRERMRRVRERLAAADNDVPGLN
;
A
#
# COMPACT_ATOMS: atom_id res chain seq x y z
N MET A 1 28.45 -5.97 24.40
CA MET A 1 27.44 -6.52 23.45
C MET A 1 26.67 -5.41 22.76
N LEU A 2 25.92 -4.57 23.47
CA LEU A 2 25.22 -3.44 22.84
C LEU A 2 26.15 -2.32 22.36
N ASP A 3 27.36 -2.22 22.94
CA ASP A 3 28.46 -1.36 22.54
C ASP A 3 29.15 -1.77 21.22
N GLN A 4 28.75 -2.91 20.65
CA GLN A 4 29.16 -3.39 19.32
C GLN A 4 28.26 -2.89 18.20
N LEU A 5 27.14 -2.21 18.54
CA LEU A 5 26.19 -1.74 17.54
C LEU A 5 26.71 -0.47 16.86
N ASP A 6 26.77 -0.48 15.55
CA ASP A 6 27.02 0.71 14.77
C ASP A 6 25.79 1.64 14.78
N ALA A 7 26.05 2.94 14.79
CA ALA A 7 24.99 3.94 14.72
C ALA A 7 24.31 3.86 13.35
N GLN A 8 22.98 3.69 13.34
CA GLN A 8 22.20 3.77 12.13
C GLN A 8 22.05 5.22 11.65
N SER A 9 22.07 5.41 10.33
CA SER A 9 21.78 6.70 9.75
C SER A 9 20.32 7.09 10.07
N PRO A 10 20.06 8.35 10.49
CA PRO A 10 18.69 8.80 10.67
C PRO A 10 17.88 8.64 9.38
N ASP A 11 16.62 8.24 9.49
CA ASP A 11 15.70 8.28 8.38
C ASP A 11 15.63 9.71 7.80
N ALA A 12 15.91 9.86 6.51
CA ALA A 12 16.03 11.17 5.86
C ALA A 12 14.72 11.96 5.93
N LEU A 13 13.56 11.28 5.88
CA LEU A 13 12.25 11.91 5.98
C LEU A 13 12.00 12.44 7.41
N LEU A 14 12.33 11.65 8.44
CA LEU A 14 12.22 12.09 9.83
C LEU A 14 13.16 13.25 10.13
N ALA A 15 14.35 13.27 9.52
CA ALA A 15 15.28 14.39 9.62
C ALA A 15 14.67 15.68 9.02
N LEU A 16 14.03 15.61 7.85
CA LEU A 16 13.34 16.73 7.21
C LEU A 16 12.18 17.26 8.06
N ILE A 17 11.38 16.40 8.67
CA ILE A 17 10.32 16.80 9.61
C ILE A 17 10.89 17.62 10.76
N LYS A 18 11.99 17.14 11.35
CA LYS A 18 12.66 17.83 12.45
C LYS A 18 13.24 19.17 12.02
N MET A 19 13.85 19.23 10.83
CA MET A 19 14.40 20.48 10.26
C MET A 19 13.27 21.49 10.02
N HIS A 20 12.16 21.07 9.41
CA HIS A 20 11.01 21.93 9.20
C HIS A 20 10.42 22.45 10.51
N ALA A 21 10.30 21.62 11.53
CA ALA A 21 9.80 22.03 12.85
C ALA A 21 10.72 23.05 13.55
N GLN A 22 12.04 22.93 13.35
CA GLN A 22 13.05 23.82 13.96
C GLN A 22 13.28 25.12 13.16
N ASP A 23 12.83 25.19 11.92
CA ASP A 23 12.96 26.40 11.10
C ASP A 23 12.04 27.51 11.65
N PRO A 24 12.59 28.68 12.03
CA PRO A 24 11.80 29.77 12.62
C PRO A 24 10.99 30.58 11.62
N ARG A 25 11.14 30.37 10.31
CA ARG A 25 10.41 31.11 9.28
C ARG A 25 8.93 30.80 9.33
N GLU A 26 8.08 31.81 9.16
CA GLU A 26 6.62 31.66 9.16
C GLU A 26 6.07 31.26 7.77
N ASP A 27 6.78 31.63 6.69
CA ASP A 27 6.42 31.42 5.29
C ASP A 27 6.89 30.06 4.72
N LYS A 28 7.21 29.10 5.57
CA LYS A 28 7.68 27.76 5.19
C LYS A 28 6.54 26.84 4.81
N ILE A 29 6.78 25.98 3.80
CA ILE A 29 5.85 24.95 3.34
C ILE A 29 6.45 23.57 3.59
N ASP A 30 5.71 22.71 4.30
CA ASP A 30 6.10 21.33 4.53
C ASP A 30 5.67 20.44 3.35
N LEU A 31 6.65 20.02 2.55
CA LEU A 31 6.49 19.06 1.46
C LEU A 31 7.17 17.71 1.78
N GLY A 32 7.70 17.54 3.00
CA GLY A 32 8.49 16.37 3.39
C GLY A 32 7.64 15.14 3.68
N VAL A 33 6.44 15.32 4.25
CA VAL A 33 5.59 14.19 4.67
C VAL A 33 4.43 13.97 3.73
N GLY A 34 4.27 12.74 3.25
CA GLY A 34 3.16 12.34 2.37
C GLY A 34 1.82 12.22 3.11
N VAL A 35 1.31 13.33 3.63
CA VAL A 35 -0.03 13.44 4.22
C VAL A 35 -0.87 14.45 3.46
N TYR A 36 -2.18 14.21 3.39
CA TYR A 36 -3.10 15.20 2.85
C TYR A 36 -3.16 16.43 3.75
N ARG A 37 -3.13 17.62 3.14
CA ARG A 37 -3.26 18.90 3.85
C ARG A 37 -4.33 19.76 3.19
N THR A 38 -5.13 20.42 4.01
CA THR A 38 -6.09 21.47 3.60
C THR A 38 -5.36 22.76 3.25
N ASN A 39 -6.09 23.81 2.85
CA ASN A 39 -5.49 25.10 2.49
C ASN A 39 -4.83 25.82 3.69
N ASP A 40 -5.29 25.53 4.89
CA ASP A 40 -4.76 26.02 6.16
C ASP A 40 -3.70 25.09 6.77
N GLY A 41 -3.26 24.08 6.01
CA GLY A 41 -2.19 23.14 6.42
C GLY A 41 -2.63 22.02 7.35
N ALA A 42 -3.92 21.91 7.69
CA ALA A 42 -4.42 20.86 8.56
C ALA A 42 -4.55 19.50 7.85
N THR A 43 -4.40 18.42 8.61
CA THR A 43 -4.73 17.05 8.19
C THR A 43 -6.00 16.63 8.93
N PRO A 44 -7.19 16.78 8.33
CA PRO A 44 -8.45 16.53 9.01
C PRO A 44 -8.70 15.03 9.19
N VAL A 45 -9.40 14.66 10.26
CA VAL A 45 -10.03 13.35 10.37
C VAL A 45 -11.30 13.36 9.54
N PHE A 46 -11.54 12.33 8.75
CA PHE A 46 -12.73 12.21 7.93
C PHE A 46 -14.00 12.21 8.77
N ARG A 47 -15.04 12.86 8.28
CA ARG A 47 -16.38 12.90 8.94
C ARG A 47 -16.94 11.51 9.09
N ALA A 48 -16.80 10.67 8.05
CA ALA A 48 -17.20 9.28 8.09
C ALA A 48 -16.49 8.49 9.20
N ILE A 49 -15.18 8.72 9.37
CA ILE A 49 -14.39 8.07 10.43
C ILE A 49 -14.82 8.55 11.81
N LYS A 50 -14.98 9.87 12.03
CA LYS A 50 -15.46 10.39 13.32
C LYS A 50 -16.82 9.81 13.72
N ALA A 51 -17.75 9.69 12.78
CA ALA A 51 -19.04 9.10 13.02
C ALA A 51 -18.96 7.60 13.33
N ALA A 52 -18.06 6.88 12.63
CA ALA A 52 -17.81 5.47 12.90
C ALA A 52 -17.17 5.25 14.27
N GLU A 53 -16.18 6.06 14.66
CA GLU A 53 -15.56 6.02 15.99
C GLU A 53 -16.57 6.29 17.10
N GLN A 54 -17.45 7.29 16.93
CA GLN A 54 -18.52 7.55 17.91
C GLN A 54 -19.46 6.35 18.05
N LYS A 55 -19.84 5.72 16.91
CA LYS A 55 -20.67 4.52 16.93
C LYS A 55 -19.97 3.36 17.66
N LEU A 56 -18.65 3.21 17.47
CA LEU A 56 -17.88 2.20 18.21
C LEU A 56 -17.84 2.50 19.71
N VAL A 57 -17.67 3.76 20.12
CA VAL A 57 -17.71 4.16 21.54
C VAL A 57 -19.05 3.78 22.17
N ASP A 58 -20.13 3.97 21.43
CA ASP A 58 -21.49 3.72 21.94
C ASP A 58 -21.89 2.23 21.94
N THR A 59 -21.25 1.39 21.10
CA THR A 59 -21.74 0.01 20.84
C THR A 59 -20.70 -1.10 21.03
N GLN A 60 -19.41 -0.78 21.18
CA GLN A 60 -18.38 -1.81 21.35
C GLN A 60 -18.29 -2.29 22.80
N ASP A 61 -18.81 -3.47 23.09
CA ASP A 61 -18.91 -4.03 24.43
C ASP A 61 -17.63 -4.71 24.94
N SER A 62 -16.69 -5.02 24.03
CA SER A 62 -15.52 -5.84 24.39
C SER A 62 -14.25 -5.30 23.77
N LYS A 63 -13.16 -5.40 24.52
CA LYS A 63 -11.76 -5.21 24.10
C LYS A 63 -10.95 -6.50 24.23
N SER A 64 -11.62 -7.64 24.14
CA SER A 64 -10.96 -8.95 24.12
C SER A 64 -10.01 -9.07 22.94
N TYR A 65 -8.96 -9.88 23.09
CA TYR A 65 -8.03 -10.15 22.00
C TYR A 65 -8.72 -10.76 20.80
N LEU A 66 -8.30 -10.30 19.60
CA LEU A 66 -8.53 -10.99 18.34
C LEU A 66 -7.39 -11.99 18.06
N GLY A 67 -7.52 -12.79 17.02
CA GLY A 67 -6.42 -13.60 16.53
C GLY A 67 -5.34 -12.79 15.78
N PRO A 68 -4.26 -13.43 15.33
CA PRO A 68 -3.24 -12.76 14.52
C PRO A 68 -3.77 -12.24 13.18
N GLU A 69 -4.87 -12.78 12.68
CA GLU A 69 -5.62 -12.33 11.50
C GLU A 69 -6.32 -10.97 11.69
N GLY A 70 -6.49 -10.53 12.92
CA GLY A 70 -7.17 -9.28 13.27
C GLY A 70 -8.67 -9.31 13.02
N ASP A 71 -9.23 -8.16 12.65
CA ASP A 71 -10.63 -7.99 12.30
C ASP A 71 -10.94 -8.54 10.91
N THR A 72 -11.39 -9.77 10.81
CA THR A 72 -11.74 -10.40 9.52
C THR A 72 -12.91 -9.71 8.84
N GLY A 73 -13.82 -9.11 9.61
CA GLY A 73 -14.94 -8.34 9.08
C GLY A 73 -14.48 -7.04 8.38
N PHE A 74 -13.41 -6.42 8.84
CA PHE A 74 -12.74 -5.30 8.17
C PHE A 74 -12.11 -5.77 6.84
N VAL A 75 -11.35 -6.85 6.89
CA VAL A 75 -10.69 -7.43 5.71
C VAL A 75 -11.72 -7.78 4.64
N ASP A 76 -12.83 -8.42 5.01
CA ASP A 76 -13.90 -8.78 4.09
C ASP A 76 -14.62 -7.56 3.51
N ALA A 77 -14.82 -6.50 4.29
CA ALA A 77 -15.46 -5.28 3.82
C ALA A 77 -14.62 -4.53 2.76
N LEU A 78 -13.30 -4.70 2.75
CA LEU A 78 -12.39 -4.12 1.75
C LEU A 78 -12.36 -4.90 0.44
N LYS A 79 -12.61 -6.21 0.46
CA LYS A 79 -12.48 -7.07 -0.75
C LYS A 79 -13.20 -6.53 -1.98
N PRO A 80 -14.47 -6.08 -1.92
CA PRO A 80 -15.17 -5.57 -3.09
C PRO A 80 -14.50 -4.36 -3.74
N TYR A 81 -13.86 -3.49 -2.95
CA TYR A 81 -13.19 -2.30 -3.45
C TYR A 81 -11.87 -2.64 -4.15
N ILE A 82 -11.12 -3.61 -3.65
CA ILE A 82 -9.82 -3.99 -4.20
C ILE A 82 -10.00 -4.95 -5.39
N PHE A 83 -10.79 -6.02 -5.20
CA PHE A 83 -10.89 -7.14 -6.14
C PHE A 83 -12.13 -7.10 -7.04
N GLY A 84 -13.07 -6.19 -6.79
CA GLY A 84 -14.37 -6.13 -7.46
C GLY A 84 -15.44 -6.99 -6.78
N LYS A 85 -16.69 -6.82 -7.22
CA LYS A 85 -17.86 -7.45 -6.57
C LYS A 85 -17.88 -8.98 -6.65
N ASP A 86 -17.23 -9.56 -7.67
CA ASP A 86 -17.19 -11.02 -7.91
C ASP A 86 -15.88 -11.66 -7.45
N ALA A 87 -15.20 -11.04 -6.52
CA ALA A 87 -13.84 -11.38 -6.10
C ALA A 87 -13.70 -12.66 -5.26
N ALA A 88 -14.60 -13.62 -5.41
CA ALA A 88 -14.47 -14.93 -4.76
C ALA A 88 -13.22 -15.71 -5.24
N MET A 89 -12.65 -15.36 -6.39
CA MET A 89 -11.47 -16.01 -7.01
C MET A 89 -11.48 -17.54 -6.88
N GLY A 90 -12.67 -18.16 -6.92
CA GLY A 90 -12.84 -19.60 -6.76
C GLY A 90 -12.37 -20.14 -5.38
N GLY A 91 -12.46 -19.33 -4.33
CA GLY A 91 -11.98 -19.70 -2.99
C GLY A 91 -10.47 -19.62 -2.79
N ARG A 92 -9.73 -18.99 -3.72
CA ARG A 92 -8.26 -18.88 -3.67
C ARG A 92 -7.76 -17.61 -2.96
N LEU A 93 -8.64 -16.76 -2.45
CA LEU A 93 -8.33 -15.49 -1.82
C LEU A 93 -8.59 -15.54 -0.31
N GLU A 94 -7.57 -15.24 0.48
CA GLU A 94 -7.68 -15.02 1.92
C GLU A 94 -6.97 -13.72 2.31
N GLY A 95 -7.42 -13.11 3.40
CA GLY A 95 -6.83 -11.87 3.87
C GLY A 95 -6.74 -11.78 5.38
N MET A 96 -5.88 -10.89 5.86
CA MET A 96 -5.73 -10.58 7.27
C MET A 96 -5.42 -9.11 7.49
N GLN A 97 -5.82 -8.58 8.63
CA GLN A 97 -5.51 -7.22 9.03
C GLN A 97 -4.04 -7.09 9.43
N THR A 98 -3.45 -5.93 9.15
CA THR A 98 -2.05 -5.62 9.47
C THR A 98 -1.92 -4.22 10.08
N PRO A 99 -0.81 -3.95 10.82
CA PRO A 99 -0.51 -2.59 11.30
C PRO A 99 -0.07 -1.68 10.14
N GLY A 100 -1.05 -1.17 9.38
CA GLY A 100 -0.85 -0.35 8.19
C GLY A 100 -0.26 -1.10 7.00
N GLY A 101 -0.04 -0.37 5.91
CA GLY A 101 0.60 -0.92 4.70
C GLY A 101 2.02 -1.43 4.95
N THR A 102 2.78 -0.81 5.84
CA THR A 102 4.13 -1.29 6.23
C THR A 102 4.08 -2.73 6.77
N GLY A 103 3.12 -3.01 7.66
CA GLY A 103 2.91 -4.36 8.18
C GLY A 103 2.53 -5.34 7.09
N ALA A 104 1.68 -4.92 6.13
CA ALA A 104 1.27 -5.74 5.01
C ALA A 104 2.44 -6.09 4.08
N VAL A 105 3.26 -5.10 3.69
CA VAL A 105 4.47 -5.33 2.87
C VAL A 105 5.46 -6.23 3.59
N ARG A 106 5.73 -5.97 4.89
CA ARG A 106 6.65 -6.81 5.66
C ARG A 106 6.17 -8.26 5.73
N LEU A 107 4.88 -8.47 5.95
CA LEU A 107 4.29 -9.81 6.00
C LEU A 107 4.35 -10.50 4.63
N ALA A 108 4.08 -9.77 3.54
CA ALA A 108 4.21 -10.28 2.18
C ALA A 108 5.63 -10.75 1.89
N VAL A 109 6.64 -9.93 2.20
CA VAL A 109 8.06 -10.27 2.01
C VAL A 109 8.47 -11.45 2.89
N ALA A 110 8.06 -11.47 4.16
CA ALA A 110 8.38 -12.56 5.07
C ALA A 110 7.76 -13.90 4.65
N LEU A 111 6.50 -13.87 4.19
CA LEU A 111 5.81 -15.04 3.67
C LEU A 111 6.46 -15.53 2.36
N SER A 112 6.82 -14.63 1.45
CA SER A 112 7.55 -14.95 0.22
C SER A 112 8.87 -15.65 0.53
N LYS A 113 9.64 -15.13 1.51
CA LYS A 113 10.88 -15.78 1.96
C LYS A 113 10.63 -17.19 2.51
N ALA A 114 9.60 -17.35 3.35
CA ALA A 114 9.22 -18.66 3.89
C ALA A 114 8.82 -19.65 2.78
N ALA A 115 8.24 -19.15 1.68
CA ALA A 115 7.92 -19.92 0.48
C ALA A 115 9.14 -20.18 -0.43
N GLY A 116 10.33 -19.68 -0.09
CA GLY A 116 11.57 -19.92 -0.83
C GLY A 116 12.01 -18.82 -1.77
N VAL A 117 11.32 -17.66 -1.79
CA VAL A 117 11.77 -16.49 -2.55
C VAL A 117 13.11 -16.00 -2.00
N GLN A 118 14.09 -15.85 -2.89
CA GLN A 118 15.43 -15.43 -2.56
C GLN A 118 15.70 -13.97 -2.89
N ARG A 119 15.05 -13.46 -3.95
CA ARG A 119 15.20 -12.08 -4.43
C ARG A 119 13.85 -11.44 -4.71
N VAL A 120 13.73 -10.15 -4.33
CA VAL A 120 12.60 -9.30 -4.72
C VAL A 120 13.11 -8.12 -5.53
N TYR A 121 12.55 -7.91 -6.71
CA TYR A 121 12.90 -6.78 -7.56
C TYR A 121 12.04 -5.57 -7.22
N LEU A 122 12.67 -4.39 -7.12
CA LEU A 122 12.05 -3.08 -6.88
C LEU A 122 12.29 -2.14 -8.05
N GLY A 123 11.25 -1.41 -8.44
CA GLY A 123 11.42 -0.26 -9.33
C GLY A 123 12.14 0.90 -8.60
N THR A 124 13.14 1.49 -9.21
CA THR A 124 13.90 2.60 -8.62
C THR A 124 13.65 3.91 -9.36
N PRO A 125 13.50 5.04 -8.61
CA PRO A 125 13.38 5.13 -7.16
C PRO A 125 12.11 4.47 -6.64
N SER A 126 12.09 4.05 -5.37
CA SER A 126 10.93 3.44 -4.70
C SER A 126 10.70 4.07 -3.35
N TRP A 127 9.60 3.73 -2.70
CA TRP A 127 9.41 4.06 -1.29
C TRP A 127 10.57 3.49 -0.46
N PRO A 128 11.36 4.34 0.25
CA PRO A 128 12.62 3.90 0.85
C PRO A 128 12.48 2.70 1.80
N ASN A 129 11.32 2.59 2.46
CA ASN A 129 11.08 1.51 3.42
C ASN A 129 10.93 0.13 2.75
N HIS A 130 10.69 0.05 1.43
CA HIS A 130 10.69 -1.24 0.72
C HIS A 130 12.06 -1.94 0.86
N ALA A 131 13.14 -1.22 0.55
CA ALA A 131 14.50 -1.75 0.66
C ALA A 131 14.85 -2.13 2.11
N GLN A 132 14.48 -1.28 3.08
CA GLN A 132 14.69 -1.57 4.50
C GLN A 132 13.96 -2.84 4.98
N ILE A 133 12.73 -3.05 4.52
CA ILE A 133 11.96 -4.26 4.84
C ILE A 133 12.61 -5.51 4.24
N LEU A 134 13.09 -5.43 2.98
CA LEU A 134 13.78 -6.55 2.33
C LEU A 134 15.06 -6.91 3.07
N GLU A 135 15.85 -5.90 3.44
CA GLU A 135 17.09 -6.07 4.21
C GLU A 135 16.82 -6.69 5.59
N ASP A 136 15.85 -6.17 6.34
CA ASP A 136 15.49 -6.65 7.67
C ASP A 136 14.94 -8.09 7.64
N VAL A 137 14.16 -8.43 6.65
CA VAL A 137 13.69 -9.82 6.43
C VAL A 137 14.84 -10.70 5.92
N GLY A 138 15.88 -10.13 5.33
CA GLY A 138 17.01 -10.85 4.76
C GLY A 138 16.70 -11.51 3.42
N VAL A 139 16.05 -10.75 2.52
CA VAL A 139 15.79 -11.11 1.13
C VAL A 139 16.65 -10.24 0.23
N GLU A 140 17.27 -10.84 -0.79
CA GLU A 140 18.09 -10.09 -1.75
C GLU A 140 17.25 -9.07 -2.53
N THR A 141 17.73 -7.84 -2.67
CA THR A 141 17.08 -6.79 -3.45
C THR A 141 17.67 -6.74 -4.86
N GLY A 142 16.83 -7.01 -5.86
CA GLY A 142 17.10 -6.65 -7.25
C GLY A 142 16.46 -5.30 -7.57
N THR A 143 16.92 -4.64 -8.63
CA THR A 143 16.35 -3.33 -9.02
C THR A 143 16.18 -3.22 -10.53
N PHE A 144 15.20 -2.41 -10.94
CA PHE A 144 15.01 -1.94 -12.30
C PHE A 144 14.63 -0.46 -12.29
N ARG A 145 14.86 0.23 -13.41
CA ARG A 145 14.45 1.64 -13.53
C ARG A 145 12.93 1.71 -13.68
N HIS A 146 12.24 2.42 -12.77
CA HIS A 146 10.78 2.56 -12.85
C HIS A 146 10.33 3.65 -13.81
N ALA A 147 10.98 4.80 -13.77
CA ALA A 147 10.66 5.95 -14.62
C ALA A 147 11.77 6.22 -15.64
N ALA A 148 11.39 6.39 -16.88
CA ALA A 148 12.28 6.79 -17.96
C ALA A 148 12.63 8.29 -17.86
N PRO A 149 13.70 8.75 -18.54
CA PRO A 149 14.11 10.15 -18.50
C PRO A 149 13.08 11.14 -19.05
N ASP A 150 12.15 10.68 -19.87
CA ASP A 150 11.05 11.47 -20.42
C ASP A 150 9.85 11.61 -19.47
N GLY A 151 9.95 11.05 -18.24
CA GLY A 151 8.89 11.11 -17.24
C GLY A 151 7.80 10.05 -17.40
N THR A 152 7.94 9.10 -18.32
CA THR A 152 7.02 7.96 -18.48
C THR A 152 7.50 6.74 -17.69
N ALA A 153 6.62 5.75 -17.50
CA ALA A 153 7.00 4.49 -16.89
C ALA A 153 7.90 3.67 -17.84
N ASP A 154 9.04 3.21 -17.32
CA ASP A 154 9.97 2.35 -18.07
C ASP A 154 9.51 0.90 -18.06
N ILE A 155 8.50 0.63 -18.87
CA ILE A 155 7.91 -0.70 -18.99
C ILE A 155 8.91 -1.75 -19.47
N ASP A 156 9.82 -1.37 -20.37
CA ASP A 156 10.75 -2.32 -20.98
C ASP A 156 11.79 -2.78 -19.96
N ALA A 157 12.24 -1.91 -19.06
CA ALA A 157 13.13 -2.28 -17.95
C ALA A 157 12.45 -3.28 -16.98
N LEU A 158 11.15 -3.13 -16.70
CA LEU A 158 10.40 -4.09 -15.89
C LEU A 158 10.24 -5.43 -16.61
N LEU A 159 9.82 -5.42 -17.87
CA LEU A 159 9.62 -6.65 -18.64
C LEU A 159 10.91 -7.44 -18.84
N ASP A 160 12.04 -6.73 -19.04
CA ASP A 160 13.36 -7.37 -19.11
C ASP A 160 13.72 -8.09 -17.81
N VAL A 161 13.46 -7.45 -16.66
CA VAL A 161 13.66 -8.09 -15.36
C VAL A 161 12.77 -9.32 -15.21
N ILE A 162 11.47 -9.23 -15.52
CA ILE A 162 10.55 -10.38 -15.39
C ILE A 162 11.01 -11.54 -16.30
N ALA A 163 11.43 -11.25 -17.52
CA ALA A 163 11.90 -12.26 -18.49
C ALA A 163 13.19 -12.97 -18.06
N ASN A 164 14.06 -12.30 -17.29
CA ASN A 164 15.35 -12.84 -16.85
C ASN A 164 15.35 -13.29 -15.37
N ALA A 165 14.29 -13.04 -14.62
CA ALA A 165 14.14 -13.48 -13.24
C ALA A 165 13.89 -15.00 -13.17
N ARG A 166 14.20 -15.59 -12.02
CA ARG A 166 13.90 -17.01 -11.73
C ARG A 166 12.44 -17.11 -11.27
N ALA A 167 11.83 -18.27 -11.48
CA ALA A 167 10.51 -18.56 -10.91
C ALA A 167 10.48 -18.55 -9.37
N SER A 168 11.65 -18.55 -8.71
CA SER A 168 11.81 -18.37 -7.26
C SER A 168 12.05 -16.91 -6.85
N ASP A 169 11.96 -15.97 -7.76
CA ASP A 169 12.07 -14.55 -7.47
C ASP A 169 10.66 -13.91 -7.40
N ALA A 170 10.60 -12.71 -6.83
CA ALA A 170 9.39 -11.92 -6.78
C ALA A 170 9.64 -10.50 -7.33
N VAL A 171 8.59 -9.83 -7.73
CA VAL A 171 8.62 -8.41 -8.07
C VAL A 171 7.61 -7.65 -7.22
N LEU A 172 8.04 -6.53 -6.61
CA LEU A 172 7.18 -5.64 -5.87
C LEU A 172 6.83 -4.43 -6.72
N LEU A 173 5.54 -4.24 -6.96
CA LEU A 173 4.98 -3.17 -7.78
C LEU A 173 4.02 -2.31 -6.98
N HIS A 174 4.08 -0.98 -7.15
CA HIS A 174 3.01 -0.11 -6.67
C HIS A 174 1.79 -0.29 -7.57
N GLY A 175 0.64 -0.56 -6.96
CA GLY A 175 -0.61 -0.77 -7.69
C GLY A 175 -1.17 0.50 -8.32
N CYS A 176 -0.90 1.66 -7.71
CA CYS A 176 -1.25 3.00 -8.18
C CYS A 176 -0.44 4.07 -7.44
N CYS A 177 -0.39 5.27 -7.99
CA CYS A 177 0.23 6.46 -7.38
C CYS A 177 1.65 6.17 -6.90
N HIS A 178 2.51 5.77 -7.82
CA HIS A 178 3.87 5.32 -7.50
C HIS A 178 4.65 6.30 -6.63
N ASN A 179 5.13 5.85 -5.50
CA ASN A 179 5.93 6.65 -4.57
C ASN A 179 7.43 6.37 -4.78
N PRO A 180 8.28 7.37 -5.14
CA PRO A 180 8.00 8.83 -5.07
C PRO A 180 7.65 9.50 -6.41
N THR A 181 7.64 8.79 -7.53
CA THR A 181 7.67 9.42 -8.85
C THR A 181 6.31 9.98 -9.32
N GLY A 182 5.20 9.41 -8.83
CA GLY A 182 3.86 9.70 -9.35
C GLY A 182 3.65 9.20 -10.80
N VAL A 183 4.56 8.39 -11.32
CA VAL A 183 4.51 7.82 -12.68
C VAL A 183 3.91 6.43 -12.60
N ASP A 184 2.71 6.25 -13.10
CA ASP A 184 2.01 4.97 -13.11
C ASP A 184 2.05 4.31 -14.50
N TYR A 185 1.92 2.97 -14.53
CA TYR A 185 1.77 2.23 -15.77
C TYR A 185 0.40 2.48 -16.41
N THR A 186 0.37 2.61 -17.74
CA THR A 186 -0.89 2.73 -18.48
C THR A 186 -1.69 1.42 -18.44
N PRO A 187 -3.01 1.45 -18.76
CA PRO A 187 -3.80 0.22 -18.86
C PRO A 187 -3.19 -0.83 -19.80
N GLU A 188 -2.59 -0.42 -20.92
CA GLU A 188 -1.95 -1.29 -21.91
C GLU A 188 -0.62 -1.85 -21.37
N GLN A 189 0.13 -1.05 -20.61
CA GLN A 189 1.34 -1.51 -19.94
C GLN A 189 1.00 -2.54 -18.86
N TRP A 190 -0.07 -2.35 -18.11
CA TRP A 190 -0.56 -3.34 -17.16
C TRP A 190 -0.97 -4.67 -17.80
N ASP A 191 -1.54 -4.64 -19.02
CA ASP A 191 -1.82 -5.88 -19.78
C ASP A 191 -0.53 -6.64 -20.09
N ARG A 192 0.53 -5.93 -20.56
CA ARG A 192 1.86 -6.51 -20.83
C ARG A 192 2.51 -7.07 -19.56
N ILE A 193 2.40 -6.36 -18.44
CA ILE A 193 2.93 -6.81 -17.13
C ILE A 193 2.21 -8.09 -16.69
N ALA A 194 0.90 -8.11 -16.79
CA ALA A 194 0.09 -9.27 -16.41
C ALA A 194 0.42 -10.51 -17.26
N ASP A 195 0.63 -10.35 -18.57
CA ASP A 195 1.05 -11.43 -19.48
C ASP A 195 2.44 -11.94 -19.10
N ALA A 196 3.41 -11.04 -18.94
CA ALA A 196 4.78 -11.42 -18.58
C ALA A 196 4.86 -12.15 -17.23
N LEU A 197 4.10 -11.70 -16.22
CA LEU A 197 4.04 -12.35 -14.92
C LEU A 197 3.39 -13.75 -14.99
N ALA A 198 2.33 -13.89 -15.79
CA ALA A 198 1.67 -15.19 -15.98
C ALA A 198 2.60 -16.21 -16.65
N ASP A 199 3.43 -15.77 -17.58
CA ASP A 199 4.34 -16.64 -18.34
C ASP A 199 5.62 -16.99 -17.58
N SER A 200 6.13 -16.07 -16.74
CA SER A 200 7.43 -16.24 -16.05
C SER A 200 7.37 -17.06 -14.76
N GLY A 201 6.22 -17.08 -14.07
CA GLY A 201 6.07 -17.65 -12.74
C GLY A 201 6.72 -16.83 -11.62
N VAL A 202 7.19 -15.60 -11.89
CA VAL A 202 7.67 -14.64 -10.90
C VAL A 202 6.50 -14.21 -10.02
N LEU A 203 6.67 -14.23 -8.69
CA LEU A 203 5.61 -13.90 -7.74
C LEU A 203 5.38 -12.37 -7.68
N PRO A 204 4.20 -11.85 -8.06
CA PRO A 204 3.89 -10.44 -7.85
C PRO A 204 3.52 -10.14 -6.40
N ILE A 205 4.14 -9.09 -5.84
CA ILE A 205 3.76 -8.43 -4.61
C ILE A 205 3.23 -7.04 -5.00
N LEU A 206 1.94 -6.80 -4.81
CA LEU A 206 1.27 -5.58 -5.24
C LEU A 206 1.00 -4.68 -4.03
N ASP A 207 1.69 -3.54 -3.95
CA ASP A 207 1.51 -2.54 -2.88
C ASP A 207 0.50 -1.48 -3.29
N VAL A 208 -0.62 -1.40 -2.57
CA VAL A 208 -1.75 -0.50 -2.85
C VAL A 208 -1.92 0.47 -1.68
N ALA A 209 -1.14 1.54 -1.68
CA ALA A 209 -1.10 2.49 -0.57
C ALA A 209 -1.99 3.74 -0.77
N TYR A 210 -2.40 4.05 -1.99
CA TYR A 210 -3.06 5.32 -2.34
C TYR A 210 -4.39 5.13 -3.08
N HIS A 211 -5.03 3.99 -2.93
CA HIS A 211 -6.27 3.62 -3.59
C HIS A 211 -7.36 4.69 -3.41
N GLY A 212 -7.92 5.16 -4.52
CA GLY A 212 -8.92 6.22 -4.59
C GLY A 212 -8.39 7.65 -4.61
N LEU A 213 -7.06 7.84 -4.49
CA LEU A 213 -6.42 9.16 -4.48
C LEU A 213 -5.74 9.53 -5.81
N GLY A 214 -5.65 8.59 -6.74
CA GLY A 214 -5.15 8.82 -8.11
C GLY A 214 -6.25 9.31 -9.04
N LEU A 215 -6.79 8.40 -9.85
CA LEU A 215 -7.86 8.68 -10.80
C LEU A 215 -9.24 8.36 -10.22
N GLY A 216 -9.36 7.34 -9.39
CA GLY A 216 -10.60 6.88 -8.79
C GLY A 216 -10.45 5.50 -8.17
N LEU A 217 -11.49 5.03 -7.44
CA LEU A 217 -11.42 3.71 -6.80
C LEU A 217 -11.32 2.56 -7.81
N GLU A 218 -12.04 2.64 -8.92
CA GLU A 218 -12.01 1.58 -9.92
C GLU A 218 -10.75 1.65 -10.79
N GLU A 219 -10.35 2.86 -11.17
CA GLU A 219 -9.19 3.11 -12.03
C GLU A 219 -7.88 2.75 -11.33
N ASP A 220 -7.74 3.10 -10.06
CA ASP A 220 -6.50 2.92 -9.29
C ASP A 220 -6.15 1.44 -9.05
N VAL A 221 -7.12 0.54 -9.06
CA VAL A 221 -6.90 -0.91 -8.92
C VAL A 221 -7.08 -1.70 -10.20
N ALA A 222 -7.38 -1.04 -11.31
CA ALA A 222 -7.60 -1.71 -12.59
C ALA A 222 -6.36 -2.54 -13.02
N GLY A 223 -5.16 -2.00 -12.86
CA GLY A 223 -3.91 -2.70 -13.14
C GLY A 223 -3.70 -3.92 -12.24
N VAL A 224 -3.94 -3.75 -10.94
CA VAL A 224 -3.88 -4.86 -9.95
C VAL A 224 -4.83 -5.98 -10.38
N ARG A 225 -6.08 -5.66 -10.71
CA ARG A 225 -7.08 -6.66 -11.14
C ARG A 225 -6.68 -7.38 -12.42
N LYS A 226 -6.02 -6.69 -13.38
CA LYS A 226 -5.50 -7.31 -14.61
C LYS A 226 -4.44 -8.36 -14.30
N VAL A 227 -3.51 -8.05 -13.40
CA VAL A 227 -2.49 -9.03 -12.95
C VAL A 227 -3.17 -10.22 -12.28
N LEU A 228 -4.03 -9.97 -11.29
CA LEU A 228 -4.70 -11.03 -10.52
C LEU A 228 -5.61 -11.93 -11.35
N ALA A 229 -6.11 -11.44 -12.49
CA ALA A 229 -6.91 -12.25 -13.41
C ALA A 229 -6.08 -13.28 -14.20
N LYS A 230 -4.75 -13.08 -14.32
CA LYS A 230 -3.87 -13.91 -15.16
C LYS A 230 -2.90 -14.78 -14.37
N VAL A 231 -2.42 -14.28 -13.23
CA VAL A 231 -1.41 -15.01 -12.45
C VAL A 231 -2.05 -16.09 -11.55
N PRO A 232 -1.35 -17.22 -11.34
CA PRO A 232 -1.83 -18.27 -10.46
C PRO A 232 -1.75 -17.87 -8.98
N GLU A 233 -0.75 -17.07 -8.60
CA GLU A 233 -0.46 -16.68 -7.22
C GLU A 233 -0.07 -15.20 -7.16
N ALA A 234 -0.44 -14.53 -6.09
CA ALA A 234 -0.06 -13.13 -5.84
C ALA A 234 -0.20 -12.78 -4.36
N LEU A 235 0.50 -11.72 -3.95
CA LEU A 235 0.37 -11.11 -2.63
C LEU A 235 -0.03 -9.65 -2.82
N VAL A 236 -1.02 -9.17 -2.04
CA VAL A 236 -1.46 -7.77 -2.09
C VAL A 236 -1.30 -7.16 -0.71
N ALA A 237 -0.50 -6.10 -0.62
CA ALA A 237 -0.37 -5.26 0.55
C ALA A 237 -1.24 -4.02 0.37
N TYR A 238 -2.13 -3.74 1.33
CA TYR A 238 -3.08 -2.64 1.25
C TYR A 238 -2.98 -1.74 2.46
N SER A 239 -3.02 -0.42 2.25
CA SER A 239 -3.03 0.58 3.32
C SER A 239 -4.31 1.40 3.32
N CYS A 240 -4.93 1.51 4.48
CA CYS A 240 -6.02 2.45 4.77
C CYS A 240 -5.52 3.76 5.40
N ASP A 241 -4.22 3.90 5.63
CA ASP A 241 -3.66 5.07 6.31
C ASP A 241 -3.96 6.39 5.57
N LYS A 242 -4.02 6.36 4.22
CA LYS A 242 -4.21 7.56 3.40
C LYS A 242 -5.67 7.76 2.99
N ASN A 243 -6.30 6.76 2.41
CA ASN A 243 -7.65 6.87 1.83
C ASN A 243 -8.77 6.85 2.87
N PHE A 244 -8.45 6.58 4.15
CA PHE A 244 -9.32 6.83 5.30
C PHE A 244 -8.77 7.88 6.26
N GLY A 245 -7.59 8.47 5.97
CA GLY A 245 -6.95 9.48 6.81
C GLY A 245 -6.47 8.97 8.17
N LEU A 246 -6.25 7.66 8.31
CA LEU A 246 -5.91 6.98 9.57
C LEU A 246 -4.39 6.78 9.72
N TYR A 247 -3.60 7.79 9.42
CA TYR A 247 -2.13 7.72 9.40
C TYR A 247 -1.52 7.19 10.71
N ARG A 248 -2.13 7.53 11.86
CA ARG A 248 -1.65 7.18 13.20
C ARG A 248 -2.18 5.84 13.69
N ASP A 249 -3.34 5.39 13.20
CA ASP A 249 -4.04 4.21 13.67
C ASP A 249 -3.47 2.92 13.08
N ARG A 250 -2.60 3.06 12.05
CA ARG A 250 -1.89 1.96 11.41
C ARG A 250 -2.84 0.88 10.90
N VAL A 251 -3.69 1.23 9.95
CA VAL A 251 -4.72 0.36 9.40
C VAL A 251 -4.32 -0.14 8.01
N GLY A 252 -4.25 -1.45 7.84
CA GLY A 252 -3.92 -2.08 6.58
C GLY A 252 -4.46 -3.51 6.50
N ALA A 253 -4.35 -4.09 5.32
CA ALA A 253 -4.71 -5.47 5.07
C ALA A 253 -3.68 -6.13 4.16
N PHE A 254 -3.48 -7.40 4.37
CA PHE A 254 -2.65 -8.26 3.54
C PHE A 254 -3.53 -9.36 2.95
N TYR A 255 -3.43 -9.57 1.64
CA TYR A 255 -4.18 -10.60 0.95
C TYR A 255 -3.26 -11.55 0.23
N MET A 256 -3.61 -12.83 0.29
CA MET A 256 -2.93 -13.94 -0.33
C MET A 256 -3.84 -14.55 -1.39
N ILE A 257 -3.35 -14.63 -2.61
CA ILE A 257 -4.00 -15.33 -3.71
C ILE A 257 -3.20 -16.59 -3.97
N ALA A 258 -3.79 -17.74 -3.68
CA ALA A 258 -3.17 -19.05 -3.85
C ALA A 258 -3.41 -19.61 -5.25
N LYS A 259 -2.57 -20.56 -5.66
CA LYS A 259 -2.73 -21.31 -6.90
C LYS A 259 -4.01 -22.16 -6.90
N SER A 260 -4.35 -22.72 -5.75
CA SER A 260 -5.60 -23.45 -5.53
C SER A 260 -6.19 -23.11 -4.16
N ALA A 261 -7.49 -23.37 -3.98
CA ALA A 261 -8.14 -23.21 -2.68
C ALA A 261 -7.58 -24.16 -1.62
N ASP A 262 -7.09 -25.32 -2.04
CA ASP A 262 -6.51 -26.34 -1.14
C ASP A 262 -5.16 -25.90 -0.54
N ASP A 263 -4.45 -24.96 -1.18
CA ASP A 263 -3.19 -24.42 -0.70
C ASP A 263 -3.37 -23.35 0.38
N LEU A 264 -4.51 -22.65 0.39
CA LEU A 264 -4.77 -21.51 1.30
C LEU A 264 -4.57 -21.85 2.78
N PRO A 265 -5.05 -23.00 3.32
CA PRO A 265 -4.88 -23.28 4.75
C PRO A 265 -3.41 -23.31 5.19
N ALA A 266 -2.53 -23.85 4.36
CA ALA A 266 -1.09 -23.88 4.64
C ALA A 266 -0.48 -22.46 4.55
N ILE A 267 -0.82 -21.68 3.52
CA ILE A 267 -0.35 -20.30 3.33
C ILE A 267 -0.82 -19.42 4.49
N THR A 268 -2.10 -19.47 4.84
CA THR A 268 -2.70 -18.69 5.92
C THR A 268 -2.09 -19.04 7.28
N SER A 269 -1.84 -20.33 7.55
CA SER A 269 -1.21 -20.74 8.82
C SER A 269 0.21 -20.19 8.97
N ASN A 270 1.00 -20.14 7.89
CA ASN A 270 2.33 -19.51 7.89
C ASN A 270 2.23 -18.00 8.07
N ALA A 271 1.32 -17.31 7.38
CA ALA A 271 1.08 -15.88 7.56
C ALA A 271 0.70 -15.54 9.00
N ASN A 272 -0.20 -16.33 9.62
CA ASN A 272 -0.60 -16.18 11.02
C ASN A 272 0.58 -16.37 11.98
N ALA A 273 1.42 -17.36 11.75
CA ALA A 273 2.63 -17.59 12.57
C ALA A 273 3.60 -16.39 12.49
N LEU A 274 3.83 -15.87 11.28
CA LEU A 274 4.66 -14.68 11.06
C LEU A 274 4.06 -13.43 11.72
N ALA A 275 2.76 -13.18 11.56
CA ALA A 275 2.05 -12.08 12.19
C ALA A 275 2.11 -12.18 13.73
N ARG A 276 1.90 -13.39 14.27
CA ARG A 276 1.99 -13.66 15.70
C ARG A 276 3.37 -13.34 16.25
N ALA A 277 4.43 -13.66 15.53
CA ALA A 277 5.82 -13.37 15.92
C ALA A 277 6.16 -11.87 15.83
N ASN A 278 5.57 -11.14 14.86
CA ASN A 278 5.87 -9.72 14.62
C ASN A 278 5.11 -8.78 15.58
N TRP A 279 3.79 -8.95 15.71
CA TRP A 279 2.94 -8.02 16.48
C TRP A 279 1.84 -8.69 17.30
N SER A 280 1.77 -10.02 17.32
CA SER A 280 0.75 -10.79 18.05
C SER A 280 -0.66 -10.68 17.46
N MET A 281 -1.24 -9.49 17.45
CA MET A 281 -2.45 -9.08 16.74
C MET A 281 -2.30 -7.61 16.30
N PRO A 282 -2.93 -7.20 15.19
CA PRO A 282 -2.89 -5.80 14.77
C PRO A 282 -3.75 -4.90 15.69
N PRO A 283 -3.53 -3.56 15.68
CA PRO A 283 -4.41 -2.61 16.37
C PRO A 283 -5.85 -2.69 15.82
N ASP A 284 -6.84 -2.88 16.70
CA ASP A 284 -8.23 -3.11 16.31
C ASP A 284 -8.98 -1.84 15.90
N HIS A 285 -8.87 -0.76 16.70
CA HIS A 285 -9.79 0.39 16.64
C HIS A 285 -9.97 0.99 15.25
N GLY A 286 -8.88 1.28 14.56
CA GLY A 286 -8.93 1.85 13.21
C GLY A 286 -9.55 0.88 12.18
N GLY A 287 -9.24 -0.42 12.26
CA GLY A 287 -9.86 -1.45 11.43
C GLY A 287 -11.37 -1.55 11.66
N ALA A 288 -11.80 -1.54 12.92
CA ALA A 288 -13.22 -1.52 13.30
C ALA A 288 -13.93 -0.26 12.79
N ALA A 289 -13.28 0.91 12.83
CA ALA A 289 -13.84 2.15 12.28
C ALA A 289 -14.03 2.05 10.76
N VAL A 290 -13.03 1.57 10.01
CA VAL A 290 -13.16 1.35 8.56
C VAL A 290 -14.26 0.35 8.25
N ARG A 291 -14.31 -0.79 8.96
CA ARG A 291 -15.42 -1.76 8.82
C ARG A 291 -16.77 -1.11 9.03
N THR A 292 -16.89 -0.26 10.05
CA THR A 292 -18.15 0.45 10.37
C THR A 292 -18.54 1.38 9.23
N VAL A 293 -17.58 2.12 8.64
CA VAL A 293 -17.83 2.95 7.46
C VAL A 293 -18.31 2.11 6.29
N LEU A 294 -17.59 1.04 5.95
CA LEU A 294 -17.85 0.25 4.74
C LEU A 294 -19.11 -0.64 4.83
N ARG A 295 -19.67 -0.84 6.01
CA ARG A 295 -20.93 -1.59 6.24
C ARG A 295 -22.16 -0.71 6.48
N ASP A 296 -21.98 0.60 6.43
CA ASP A 296 -23.05 1.58 6.58
C ASP A 296 -23.11 2.43 5.31
N ASP A 297 -24.19 2.31 4.54
CA ASP A 297 -24.33 2.98 3.24
C ASP A 297 -24.21 4.50 3.34
N ALA A 298 -24.69 5.12 4.41
CA ALA A 298 -24.60 6.57 4.60
C ALA A 298 -23.18 7.01 4.94
N LEU A 299 -22.47 6.25 5.77
CA LEU A 299 -21.06 6.52 6.07
C LEU A 299 -20.16 6.23 4.87
N THR A 300 -20.44 5.18 4.12
CA THR A 300 -19.75 4.88 2.86
C THR A 300 -19.92 6.03 1.85
N ALA A 301 -21.14 6.53 1.66
CA ALA A 301 -21.38 7.69 0.78
C ALA A 301 -20.60 8.92 1.24
N THR A 302 -20.60 9.21 2.54
CA THR A 302 -19.82 10.31 3.13
C THR A 302 -18.33 10.15 2.88
N TRP A 303 -17.77 8.94 3.07
CA TRP A 303 -16.37 8.64 2.81
C TRP A 303 -16.01 8.82 1.33
N LEU A 304 -16.85 8.35 0.42
CA LEU A 304 -16.64 8.50 -1.03
C LEU A 304 -16.59 9.97 -1.45
N ASP A 305 -17.49 10.80 -0.91
CA ASP A 305 -17.50 12.25 -1.17
C ASP A 305 -16.21 12.91 -0.64
N GLU A 306 -15.81 12.61 0.60
CA GLU A 306 -14.57 13.16 1.19
C GLU A 306 -13.33 12.74 0.39
N LEU A 307 -13.26 11.49 -0.05
CA LEU A 307 -12.16 10.99 -0.88
C LEU A 307 -12.12 11.70 -2.25
N ALA A 308 -13.28 11.92 -2.85
CA ALA A 308 -13.40 12.66 -4.12
C ALA A 308 -12.96 14.13 -3.97
N GLU A 309 -13.36 14.81 -2.88
CA GLU A 309 -12.91 16.16 -2.55
C GLU A 309 -11.38 16.26 -2.42
N MET A 310 -10.76 15.29 -1.73
CA MET A 310 -9.30 15.23 -1.57
C MET A 310 -8.59 15.05 -2.91
N ARG A 311 -9.03 14.08 -3.71
CA ARG A 311 -8.48 13.79 -5.04
C ARG A 311 -8.57 15.01 -5.96
N GLU A 312 -9.74 15.65 -6.03
CA GLU A 312 -9.96 16.83 -6.86
C GLU A 312 -9.10 18.01 -6.40
N ARG A 313 -8.94 18.22 -5.11
CA ARG A 313 -8.05 19.27 -4.58
C ARG A 313 -6.59 19.00 -4.96
N MET A 314 -6.10 17.78 -4.79
CA MET A 314 -4.72 17.42 -5.17
C MET A 314 -4.49 17.62 -6.66
N ARG A 315 -5.43 17.22 -7.51
CA ARG A 315 -5.38 17.42 -8.96
C ARG A 315 -5.26 18.91 -9.31
N ARG A 316 -6.13 19.75 -8.75
CA ARG A 316 -6.09 21.22 -8.98
C ARG A 316 -4.79 21.85 -8.51
N VAL A 317 -4.24 21.42 -7.38
CA VAL A 317 -2.95 21.94 -6.89
C VAL A 317 -1.82 21.60 -7.83
N ARG A 318 -1.76 20.36 -8.32
CA ARG A 318 -0.76 19.90 -9.32
C ARG A 318 -0.88 20.67 -10.62
N GLU A 319 -2.08 20.84 -11.16
CA GLU A 319 -2.33 21.59 -12.40
C GLU A 319 -1.91 23.05 -12.27
N ARG A 320 -2.21 23.67 -11.12
CA ARG A 320 -1.78 25.06 -10.85
C ARG A 320 -0.27 25.18 -10.72
N LEU A 321 0.39 24.19 -10.11
CA LEU A 321 1.84 24.18 -9.98
C LEU A 321 2.50 24.00 -11.35
N ALA A 322 2.01 23.06 -12.15
CA ALA A 322 2.52 22.81 -13.51
C ALA A 322 2.30 23.98 -14.47
N ALA A 323 1.21 24.73 -14.29
CA ALA A 323 0.90 25.92 -15.10
C ALA A 323 1.57 27.22 -14.58
N ALA A 324 2.21 27.17 -13.40
CA ALA A 324 2.86 28.34 -12.83
C ALA A 324 4.12 28.69 -13.64
N ASP A 325 4.24 29.99 -14.03
CA ASP A 325 5.48 30.50 -14.62
C ASP A 325 6.55 30.53 -13.51
N ASN A 326 7.56 29.67 -13.64
CA ASN A 326 8.62 29.54 -12.66
C ASN A 326 9.94 29.20 -13.34
N ASP A 327 11.04 29.69 -12.74
CA ASP A 327 12.39 29.43 -13.18
C ASP A 327 13.02 28.19 -12.53
N VAL A 328 12.23 27.32 -11.90
CA VAL A 328 12.72 26.13 -11.22
C VAL A 328 12.78 24.95 -12.19
N PRO A 329 13.99 24.44 -12.52
CA PRO A 329 14.14 23.32 -13.43
C PRO A 329 13.37 22.08 -12.93
N GLY A 330 12.57 21.46 -13.78
CA GLY A 330 11.80 20.25 -13.48
C GLY A 330 10.44 20.47 -12.80
N LEU A 331 10.01 21.74 -12.66
CA LEU A 331 8.66 22.07 -12.16
C LEU A 331 7.66 22.35 -13.30
N ASN A 332 8.11 22.47 -14.52
CA ASN A 332 7.31 22.68 -15.74
C ASN A 332 7.15 21.38 -16.52
#